data_5d99ac761047797ae4a556fd1afb96a6
#
_entry.id   5d99ac761047797ae4a556fd1afb96a6
#
_cell.length_a   1.000
_cell.length_b   1.000
_cell.length_c   1.000
_cell.angle_alpha   90.00
_cell.angle_beta   90.00
_cell.angle_gamma   90.00
#
_symmetry.space_group_name_H-M   'P 1'
#
loop_
_entity.id
_entity.type
_entity.pdbx_description
1 polymer ?
#
loop_
_entity_poly.entity_id
_entity_poly.type
_entity_poly.pdbx_seq_one_letter_code
_entity_poly.pdbx_strand_id
1 'polypeptide(L)'
;MKKKVLAAMLVAAMTATMFAGCGSKDNGASNDGTQAASSGSTSDSAEPVDVKLTVMGPSEDQDDAQGAWLKTECEAFNEEHPEWNITFDYVTCSESDAKDTVLQDPASAADVYMFANDQIADLVDAGALTKLGGDAAEYVKSSNSEAMAATVTYNGDIYGVPYTSNTWFMYYDKRVFSEDDVKSLDTMLEKGKVSFPFDNGWYLASFLSLIHISEPTRR
;
A
#
# COMPACT_ATOMS: atom_id res chain seq x y z
N MET A 1 12.73 -6.82 -11.52
CA MET A 1 13.70 -6.15 -10.64
C MET A 1 13.08 -5.00 -9.82
N LYS A 2 12.25 -4.12 -10.39
CA LYS A 2 11.69 -2.96 -9.65
C LYS A 2 10.67 -3.34 -8.56
N LYS A 3 9.90 -4.41 -8.72
CA LYS A 3 8.91 -4.90 -7.73
C LYS A 3 9.55 -5.52 -6.48
N LYS A 4 10.75 -6.07 -6.62
CA LYS A 4 11.45 -6.79 -5.55
C LYS A 4 12.06 -5.88 -4.49
N VAL A 5 12.35 -4.64 -4.84
CA VAL A 5 12.93 -3.63 -3.92
C VAL A 5 11.86 -3.08 -2.95
N LEU A 6 10.60 -3.12 -3.36
CA LEU A 6 9.50 -2.54 -2.58
C LEU A 6 9.25 -3.26 -1.24
N ALA A 7 9.26 -4.57 -1.29
CA ALA A 7 9.02 -5.41 -0.12
C ALA A 7 10.17 -5.28 0.91
N ALA A 8 11.43 -5.19 0.42
CA ALA A 8 12.60 -5.02 1.27
C ALA A 8 12.58 -3.73 2.09
N MET A 9 12.06 -2.65 1.52
CA MET A 9 12.03 -1.35 2.20
C MET A 9 10.97 -1.25 3.28
N LEU A 10 9.87 -1.98 3.15
CA LEU A 10 8.77 -1.94 4.12
C LEU A 10 9.17 -2.54 5.47
N VAL A 11 9.97 -3.60 5.46
CA VAL A 11 10.44 -4.28 6.69
C VAL A 11 11.62 -3.54 7.33
N ALA A 12 12.51 -2.93 6.55
CA ALA A 12 13.63 -2.15 7.09
C ALA A 12 13.16 -0.92 7.91
N ALA A 13 11.99 -0.36 7.59
CA ALA A 13 11.43 0.77 8.34
C ALA A 13 10.88 0.35 9.72
N MET A 14 10.49 -0.91 9.91
CA MET A 14 9.93 -1.39 11.19
C MET A 14 11.01 -1.77 12.21
N THR A 15 12.22 -2.12 11.78
CA THR A 15 13.30 -2.56 12.70
C THR A 15 14.03 -1.42 13.40
N ALA A 16 13.91 -0.17 12.94
CA ALA A 16 14.65 0.95 13.52
C ALA A 16 14.10 1.43 14.87
N THR A 17 12.91 0.98 15.30
CA THR A 17 12.27 1.48 16.54
C THR A 17 12.48 0.62 17.78
N MET A 18 13.12 -0.55 17.69
CA MET A 18 13.29 -1.46 18.83
C MET A 18 14.61 -1.33 19.60
N PHE A 19 15.55 -0.45 19.21
CA PHE A 19 16.87 -0.33 19.86
C PHE A 19 17.09 0.90 20.74
N ALA A 20 16.04 1.57 21.21
CA ALA A 20 16.16 2.68 22.15
C ALA A 20 15.57 2.33 23.51
N GLY A 21 16.22 1.43 24.27
CA GLY A 21 15.79 1.12 25.62
C GLY A 21 16.81 0.33 26.44
N CYS A 22 17.40 1.01 27.38
CA CYS A 22 18.19 0.59 28.53
C CYS A 22 19.72 0.79 28.46
N GLY A 23 20.16 1.83 29.14
CA GLY A 23 21.53 2.00 29.58
C GLY A 23 21.60 2.81 30.86
N SER A 24 21.75 2.15 31.98
CA SER A 24 22.04 2.77 33.27
C SER A 24 23.51 3.18 33.38
N LYS A 25 23.72 4.27 34.14
CA LYS A 25 24.98 4.90 34.52
C LYS A 25 25.96 3.92 35.20
N ASP A 26 27.24 4.07 35.00
CA ASP A 26 28.16 4.51 36.07
C ASP A 26 29.55 4.92 35.55
N ASN A 27 30.19 5.77 36.38
CA ASN A 27 31.42 6.52 36.19
C ASN A 27 32.71 5.70 36.14
N GLY A 28 33.77 6.25 35.48
CA GLY A 28 35.13 6.05 35.90
C GLY A 28 36.22 6.05 34.85
N ALA A 29 36.88 7.20 34.70
CA ALA A 29 38.30 7.49 34.43
C ALA A 29 39.17 6.60 33.53
N SER A 30 39.70 7.29 32.49
CA SER A 30 41.10 7.28 31.95
C SER A 30 41.89 5.98 31.77
N ASN A 31 42.32 5.63 30.55
CA ASN A 31 43.70 5.81 30.13
C ASN A 31 43.94 5.46 28.63
N ASP A 32 44.88 6.17 28.08
CA ASP A 32 45.54 6.14 26.81
C ASP A 32 46.03 4.74 26.37
N GLY A 33 45.92 4.45 25.04
CA GLY A 33 46.49 3.25 24.46
C GLY A 33 46.12 3.07 22.98
N THR A 34 46.86 3.73 22.11
CA THR A 34 46.88 3.51 20.66
C THR A 34 47.20 2.06 20.35
N GLN A 35 46.25 1.32 19.77
CA GLN A 35 46.54 0.10 19.03
C GLN A 35 45.63 -0.03 17.83
N ALA A 36 46.23 0.10 16.65
CA ALA A 36 45.61 -0.22 15.38
C ALA A 36 45.23 -1.70 15.35
N ALA A 37 43.97 -1.99 15.40
CA ALA A 37 43.44 -3.34 15.15
C ALA A 37 42.95 -3.41 13.72
N SER A 38 43.61 -4.27 12.97
CA SER A 38 43.28 -4.83 11.68
C SER A 38 41.77 -5.14 11.57
N SER A 39 41.12 -4.56 10.57
CA SER A 39 39.78 -4.93 10.14
C SER A 39 39.82 -6.35 9.56
N GLY A 40 39.63 -7.35 10.41
CA GLY A 40 39.21 -8.67 9.98
C GLY A 40 37.72 -8.64 9.69
N SER A 41 37.35 -8.74 8.42
CA SER A 41 36.00 -9.07 8.00
C SER A 41 35.69 -10.49 8.47
N THR A 42 35.16 -10.65 9.67
CA THR A 42 34.42 -11.84 10.03
C THR A 42 33.03 -11.64 9.46
N SER A 43 32.71 -12.37 8.39
CA SER A 43 31.32 -12.65 7.98
C SER A 43 30.72 -13.51 9.09
N ASP A 44 30.23 -12.85 10.12
CA ASP A 44 29.37 -13.45 11.12
C ASP A 44 28.04 -13.68 10.37
N SER A 45 27.77 -14.91 9.98
CA SER A 45 26.45 -15.32 9.53
C SER A 45 25.54 -15.30 10.76
N ALA A 46 24.98 -14.14 11.04
CA ALA A 46 23.94 -14.02 12.05
C ALA A 46 22.81 -14.97 11.69
N GLU A 47 22.31 -15.73 12.67
CA GLU A 47 21.13 -16.57 12.45
C GLU A 47 19.96 -15.68 12.01
N PRO A 48 19.10 -16.18 11.10
CA PRO A 48 17.94 -15.41 10.66
C PRO A 48 17.07 -14.98 11.85
N VAL A 49 16.53 -13.77 11.76
CA VAL A 49 15.64 -13.23 12.78
C VAL A 49 14.21 -13.71 12.50
N ASP A 50 13.59 -14.39 13.46
CA ASP A 50 12.17 -14.78 13.36
C ASP A 50 11.29 -13.53 13.44
N VAL A 51 10.43 -13.37 12.45
CA VAL A 51 9.47 -12.27 12.34
C VAL A 51 8.09 -12.85 12.06
N LYS A 52 7.06 -12.33 12.74
CA LYS A 52 5.67 -12.64 12.44
C LYS A 52 4.98 -11.38 11.94
N LEU A 53 4.35 -11.44 10.76
CA LEU A 53 3.61 -10.35 10.17
C LEU A 53 2.18 -10.77 9.86
N THR A 54 1.23 -9.93 10.23
CA THR A 54 -0.16 -10.03 9.80
C THR A 54 -0.36 -9.16 8.57
N VAL A 55 -0.84 -9.77 7.48
CA VAL A 55 -1.06 -9.08 6.20
C VAL A 55 -2.54 -9.15 5.85
N MET A 56 -3.16 -8.00 5.65
CA MET A 56 -4.59 -7.90 5.34
C MET A 56 -4.80 -7.35 3.92
N GLY A 57 -5.61 -8.05 3.15
CA GLY A 57 -5.94 -7.67 1.77
C GLY A 57 -7.20 -8.36 1.26
N PRO A 58 -7.63 -8.03 0.02
CA PRO A 58 -8.80 -8.62 -0.61
C PRO A 58 -8.73 -10.15 -0.73
N SER A 59 -9.88 -10.79 -0.74
CA SER A 59 -9.97 -12.26 -0.86
C SER A 59 -9.39 -12.77 -2.17
N GLU A 60 -9.60 -12.06 -3.26
CA GLU A 60 -9.12 -12.40 -4.59
C GLU A 60 -7.59 -12.45 -4.69
N ASP A 61 -6.89 -11.62 -3.95
CA ASP A 61 -5.42 -11.61 -3.90
C ASP A 61 -4.84 -12.75 -3.06
N GLN A 62 -5.69 -13.44 -2.29
CA GLN A 62 -5.34 -14.55 -1.42
C GLN A 62 -5.84 -15.91 -1.93
N ASP A 63 -6.74 -15.91 -2.92
CA ASP A 63 -7.40 -17.10 -3.45
C ASP A 63 -6.48 -17.85 -4.42
N ASP A 64 -6.16 -19.09 -4.10
CA ASP A 64 -5.32 -19.96 -4.93
C ASP A 64 -5.92 -20.19 -6.32
N ALA A 65 -7.25 -20.20 -6.46
CA ALA A 65 -7.92 -20.31 -7.75
C ALA A 65 -7.72 -19.08 -8.65
N GLN A 66 -7.36 -17.93 -8.07
CA GLN A 66 -7.06 -16.69 -8.75
C GLN A 66 -5.55 -16.37 -8.82
N GLY A 67 -4.71 -17.33 -8.38
CA GLY A 67 -3.25 -17.23 -8.43
C GLY A 67 -2.61 -16.71 -7.15
N ALA A 68 -3.38 -16.48 -6.09
CA ALA A 68 -2.90 -16.12 -4.74
C ALA A 68 -1.74 -15.11 -4.74
N TRP A 69 -1.89 -14.04 -5.50
CA TRP A 69 -0.82 -13.07 -5.75
C TRP A 69 -0.14 -12.57 -4.46
N LEU A 70 -0.93 -12.21 -3.46
CA LEU A 70 -0.40 -11.67 -2.19
C LEU A 70 0.49 -12.68 -1.46
N LYS A 71 0.05 -13.94 -1.38
CA LYS A 71 0.83 -15.01 -0.75
C LYS A 71 2.13 -15.26 -1.52
N THR A 72 2.04 -15.33 -2.85
CA THR A 72 3.19 -15.57 -3.73
C THR A 72 4.25 -14.48 -3.58
N GLU A 73 3.86 -13.21 -3.50
CA GLU A 73 4.81 -12.10 -3.31
C GLU A 73 5.40 -12.09 -1.89
N CYS A 74 4.62 -12.46 -0.86
CA CYS A 74 5.14 -12.61 0.51
C CYS A 74 6.17 -13.74 0.61
N GLU A 75 5.90 -14.89 -0.01
CA GLU A 75 6.83 -16.02 -0.04
C GLU A 75 8.11 -15.67 -0.82
N ALA A 76 7.99 -15.03 -1.97
CA ALA A 76 9.14 -14.59 -2.76
C ALA A 76 9.99 -13.57 -1.99
N PHE A 77 9.37 -12.68 -1.22
CA PHE A 77 10.08 -11.76 -0.35
C PHE A 77 10.91 -12.51 0.71
N ASN A 78 10.31 -13.50 1.38
CA ASN A 78 11.00 -14.28 2.40
C ASN A 78 12.20 -15.09 1.82
N GLU A 79 12.05 -15.59 0.58
CA GLU A 79 13.15 -16.26 -0.12
C GLU A 79 14.30 -15.31 -0.49
N GLU A 80 13.98 -14.05 -0.83
CA GLU A 80 14.98 -13.04 -1.22
C GLU A 80 15.68 -12.41 -0.01
N HIS A 81 15.15 -12.58 1.20
CA HIS A 81 15.62 -12.00 2.44
C HIS A 81 15.94 -13.09 3.49
N PRO A 82 17.00 -13.89 3.26
CA PRO A 82 17.36 -14.99 4.16
C PRO A 82 17.83 -14.52 5.54
N GLU A 83 18.06 -13.24 5.75
CA GLU A 83 18.33 -12.64 7.05
C GLU A 83 17.11 -12.59 7.97
N TRP A 84 15.92 -12.85 7.43
CA TRP A 84 14.67 -12.98 8.18
C TRP A 84 13.99 -14.31 7.89
N ASN A 85 13.36 -14.86 8.92
CA ASN A 85 12.46 -16.00 8.83
C ASN A 85 11.05 -15.51 9.13
N ILE A 86 10.33 -15.06 8.06
CA ILE A 86 9.06 -14.39 8.22
C ILE A 86 7.92 -15.41 8.13
N THR A 87 7.08 -15.40 9.15
CA THR A 87 5.79 -16.10 9.14
C THR A 87 4.68 -15.10 8.86
N PHE A 88 3.90 -15.32 7.81
CA PHE A 88 2.78 -14.46 7.43
C PHE A 88 1.45 -15.02 7.90
N ASP A 89 0.68 -14.23 8.64
CA ASP A 89 -0.73 -14.48 8.92
C ASP A 89 -1.58 -13.63 7.96
N TYR A 90 -2.46 -14.26 7.21
CA TYR A 90 -3.29 -13.58 6.22
C TYR A 90 -4.70 -13.33 6.74
N VAL A 91 -5.15 -12.08 6.60
CA VAL A 91 -6.50 -11.64 6.97
C VAL A 91 -7.21 -11.12 5.73
N THR A 92 -8.43 -11.58 5.51
CA THR A 92 -9.24 -11.11 4.38
C THR A 92 -10.05 -9.88 4.76
N CYS A 93 -9.85 -8.80 4.01
CA CYS A 93 -10.64 -7.57 4.09
C CYS A 93 -10.56 -6.85 2.76
N SER A 94 -11.67 -6.32 2.27
CA SER A 94 -11.64 -5.49 1.06
C SER A 94 -10.94 -4.16 1.36
N GLU A 95 -10.33 -3.55 0.35
CA GLU A 95 -9.69 -2.23 0.48
C GLU A 95 -10.70 -1.14 0.85
N SER A 96 -11.97 -1.30 0.48
CA SER A 96 -13.05 -0.37 0.83
C SER A 96 -13.47 -0.46 2.30
N ASP A 97 -13.36 -1.64 2.91
CA ASP A 97 -13.75 -1.88 4.30
C ASP A 97 -12.55 -1.74 5.27
N ALA A 98 -11.35 -1.60 4.73
CA ALA A 98 -10.11 -1.59 5.51
C ALA A 98 -10.11 -0.51 6.60
N LYS A 99 -10.53 0.71 6.27
CA LYS A 99 -10.63 1.80 7.24
C LYS A 99 -11.52 1.43 8.43
N ASP A 100 -12.73 1.01 8.16
CA ASP A 100 -13.70 0.71 9.20
C ASP A 100 -13.24 -0.47 10.08
N THR A 101 -12.58 -1.45 9.48
CA THR A 101 -11.99 -2.59 10.19
C THR A 101 -10.84 -2.15 11.10
N VAL A 102 -9.90 -1.37 10.57
CA VAL A 102 -8.72 -0.90 11.30
C VAL A 102 -9.10 0.07 12.41
N LEU A 103 -10.05 0.98 12.19
CA LEU A 103 -10.46 1.98 13.18
C LEU A 103 -11.28 1.40 14.34
N GLN A 104 -11.77 0.16 14.26
CA GLN A 104 -12.38 -0.51 15.41
C GLN A 104 -11.37 -0.74 16.54
N ASP A 105 -10.15 -1.11 16.20
CA ASP A 105 -9.03 -1.24 17.14
C ASP A 105 -7.70 -1.07 16.40
N PRO A 106 -7.21 0.16 16.26
CA PRO A 106 -5.95 0.44 15.55
C PRO A 106 -4.72 -0.26 16.16
N ALA A 107 -4.77 -0.57 17.46
CA ALA A 107 -3.66 -1.25 18.13
C ALA A 107 -3.57 -2.74 17.81
N SER A 108 -4.67 -3.33 17.34
CA SER A 108 -4.77 -4.74 16.92
C SER A 108 -4.88 -4.89 15.39
N ALA A 109 -4.68 -3.81 14.65
CA ALA A 109 -4.71 -3.83 13.20
C ALA A 109 -3.59 -4.72 12.63
N ALA A 110 -3.77 -5.18 11.39
CA ALA A 110 -2.72 -5.90 10.69
C ALA A 110 -1.47 -5.02 10.51
N ASP A 111 -0.28 -5.64 10.53
CA ASP A 111 1.00 -4.94 10.39
C ASP A 111 1.13 -4.29 9.01
N VAL A 112 0.57 -4.96 7.99
CA VAL A 112 0.51 -4.46 6.61
C VAL A 112 -0.90 -4.67 6.08
N TYR A 113 -1.48 -3.65 5.47
CA TYR A 113 -2.82 -3.78 4.91
C TYR A 113 -3.04 -2.90 3.66
N MET A 114 -3.94 -3.38 2.80
CA MET A 114 -4.40 -2.67 1.63
C MET A 114 -5.60 -1.80 1.98
N PHE A 115 -5.66 -0.59 1.45
CA PHE A 115 -6.77 0.33 1.68
C PHE A 115 -7.01 1.22 0.45
N ALA A 116 -8.22 1.73 0.31
CA ALA A 116 -8.54 2.72 -0.72
C ALA A 116 -7.97 4.10 -0.34
N ASN A 117 -7.38 4.79 -1.31
CA ASN A 117 -6.62 6.02 -1.06
C ASN A 117 -7.46 7.20 -0.52
N ASP A 118 -8.77 7.20 -0.72
CA ASP A 118 -9.69 8.17 -0.13
C ASP A 118 -9.83 8.04 1.40
N GLN A 119 -9.34 6.93 1.97
CA GLN A 119 -9.36 6.65 3.41
C GLN A 119 -8.10 7.14 4.14
N ILE A 120 -7.07 7.62 3.41
CA ILE A 120 -5.75 7.92 3.99
C ILE A 120 -5.80 8.95 5.11
N ALA A 121 -6.62 10.00 4.96
CA ALA A 121 -6.72 11.05 5.95
C ALA A 121 -7.22 10.51 7.31
N ASP A 122 -8.32 9.75 7.29
CA ASP A 122 -8.91 9.17 8.50
C ASP A 122 -7.94 8.19 9.20
N LEU A 123 -7.24 7.36 8.41
CA LEU A 123 -6.28 6.39 8.93
C LEU A 123 -5.04 7.05 9.52
N VAL A 124 -4.52 8.12 8.91
CA VAL A 124 -3.39 8.88 9.45
C VAL A 124 -3.78 9.64 10.71
N ASP A 125 -4.93 10.32 10.71
CA ASP A 125 -5.40 11.10 11.85
C ASP A 125 -5.72 10.21 13.06
N ALA A 126 -6.10 8.96 12.83
CA ALA A 126 -6.28 7.96 13.88
C ALA A 126 -4.97 7.29 14.34
N GLY A 127 -3.83 7.60 13.72
CA GLY A 127 -2.54 6.98 14.04
C GLY A 127 -2.42 5.53 13.57
N ALA A 128 -3.27 5.09 12.64
CA ALA A 128 -3.31 3.74 12.10
C ALA A 128 -2.31 3.51 10.95
N LEU A 129 -1.77 4.58 10.38
CA LEU A 129 -0.70 4.53 9.38
C LEU A 129 0.57 5.20 9.90
N THR A 130 1.69 4.55 9.65
CA THR A 130 3.01 5.10 9.93
C THR A 130 3.57 5.79 8.70
N LYS A 131 4.15 6.97 8.88
CA LYS A 131 4.86 7.70 7.84
C LYS A 131 6.01 6.87 7.29
N LEU A 132 6.07 6.72 5.97
CA LEU A 132 7.22 6.13 5.29
C LEU A 132 8.38 7.13 5.28
N GLY A 133 9.57 6.65 5.64
CA GLY A 133 10.79 7.46 5.65
C GLY A 133 11.87 6.86 4.75
N GLY A 134 12.98 7.60 4.59
CA GLY A 134 14.18 7.13 3.90
C GLY A 134 13.91 6.58 2.50
N ASP A 135 14.50 5.44 2.21
CA ASP A 135 14.47 4.79 0.91
C ASP A 135 13.05 4.41 0.45
N ALA A 136 12.14 4.07 1.39
CA ALA A 136 10.76 3.72 1.05
C ALA A 136 10.00 4.91 0.46
N ALA A 137 10.13 6.09 1.07
CA ALA A 137 9.50 7.30 0.55
C ALA A 137 10.12 7.76 -0.78
N GLU A 138 11.44 7.63 -0.94
CA GLU A 138 12.12 7.93 -2.20
C GLU A 138 11.72 6.95 -3.31
N TYR A 139 11.57 5.67 -2.97
CA TYR A 139 11.07 4.68 -3.91
C TYR A 139 9.68 5.03 -4.44
N VAL A 140 8.74 5.41 -3.56
CA VAL A 140 7.41 5.84 -3.98
C VAL A 140 7.48 6.99 -4.97
N LYS A 141 8.28 8.01 -4.69
CA LYS A 141 8.44 9.20 -5.56
C LYS A 141 9.11 8.87 -6.90
N SER A 142 10.11 8.01 -6.90
CA SER A 142 10.91 7.71 -8.10
C SER A 142 10.27 6.65 -9.00
N SER A 143 9.47 5.73 -8.44
CA SER A 143 8.88 4.60 -9.17
C SER A 143 7.46 4.83 -9.64
N ASN A 144 6.84 5.94 -9.25
CA ASN A 144 5.48 6.30 -9.60
C ASN A 144 5.44 7.65 -10.30
N SER A 145 4.36 7.92 -11.03
CA SER A 145 4.07 9.28 -11.49
C SER A 145 3.76 10.19 -10.30
N GLU A 146 3.93 11.50 -10.46
CA GLU A 146 3.59 12.48 -9.43
C GLU A 146 2.14 12.33 -8.96
N ALA A 147 1.20 12.11 -9.89
CA ALA A 147 -0.20 11.88 -9.58
C ALA A 147 -0.43 10.62 -8.73
N MET A 148 0.28 9.54 -9.01
CA MET A 148 0.18 8.30 -8.23
C MET A 148 0.83 8.44 -6.85
N ALA A 149 1.97 9.11 -6.74
CA ALA A 149 2.60 9.39 -5.46
C ALA A 149 1.74 10.31 -4.58
N ALA A 150 1.01 11.26 -5.20
CA ALA A 150 0.09 12.14 -4.50
C ALA A 150 -1.07 11.38 -3.82
N THR A 151 -1.51 10.24 -4.38
CA THR A 151 -2.62 9.45 -3.80
C THR A 151 -2.30 8.83 -2.44
N VAL A 152 -1.04 8.68 -2.09
CA VAL A 152 -0.55 8.15 -0.81
C VAL A 152 0.16 9.20 0.03
N THR A 153 0.04 10.48 -0.36
CA THR A 153 0.63 11.62 0.34
C THR A 153 -0.45 12.36 1.13
N TYR A 154 -0.22 12.57 2.42
CA TYR A 154 -1.08 13.35 3.29
C TYR A 154 -0.25 14.34 4.11
N ASN A 155 -0.65 15.62 4.14
CA ASN A 155 0.08 16.70 4.81
C ASN A 155 1.58 16.80 4.44
N GLY A 156 1.93 16.41 3.21
CA GLY A 156 3.31 16.47 2.68
C GLY A 156 4.16 15.23 2.97
N ASP A 157 3.64 14.27 3.70
CA ASP A 157 4.30 13.01 4.04
C ASP A 157 3.66 11.82 3.31
N ILE A 158 4.45 10.78 3.05
CA ILE A 158 4.02 9.56 2.37
C ILE A 158 3.67 8.50 3.41
N TYR A 159 2.48 7.89 3.30
CA TYR A 159 1.96 6.90 4.24
C TYR A 159 1.65 5.54 3.63
N GLY A 160 1.87 5.37 2.35
CA GLY A 160 1.64 4.11 1.67
C GLY A 160 2.40 3.98 0.37
N VAL A 161 2.29 2.81 -0.22
CA VAL A 161 2.87 2.51 -1.53
C VAL A 161 1.72 2.28 -2.49
N PRO A 162 1.65 2.99 -3.63
CA PRO A 162 0.63 2.73 -4.63
C PRO A 162 0.71 1.28 -5.13
N TYR A 163 -0.37 0.54 -4.94
CA TYR A 163 -0.46 -0.86 -5.33
C TYR A 163 -1.00 -0.99 -6.76
N THR A 164 -2.14 -0.37 -7.03
CA THR A 164 -2.78 -0.39 -8.35
C THR A 164 -3.50 0.92 -8.62
N SER A 165 -3.69 1.24 -9.88
CA SER A 165 -4.60 2.31 -10.29
C SER A 165 -5.97 1.72 -10.54
N ASN A 166 -6.94 2.15 -9.74
CA ASN A 166 -8.34 1.80 -9.96
C ASN A 166 -9.01 2.82 -10.86
N THR A 167 -9.86 2.36 -11.76
CA THR A 167 -10.64 3.23 -12.63
C THR A 167 -11.97 2.58 -12.97
N TRP A 168 -12.96 3.43 -13.29
CA TRP A 168 -14.23 2.95 -13.82
C TRP A 168 -14.10 2.69 -15.31
N PHE A 169 -14.72 1.63 -15.76
CA PHE A 169 -14.89 1.33 -17.16
C PHE A 169 -16.25 0.69 -17.39
N MET A 170 -16.76 0.81 -18.59
CA MET A 170 -18.04 0.28 -18.99
C MET A 170 -17.86 -0.78 -20.06
N TYR A 171 -18.44 -1.95 -19.85
CA TYR A 171 -18.58 -2.94 -20.90
C TYR A 171 -19.82 -2.61 -21.74
N TYR A 172 -19.71 -2.71 -23.04
CA TYR A 172 -20.84 -2.53 -23.92
C TYR A 172 -20.87 -3.58 -25.05
N ASP A 173 -22.08 -3.92 -25.48
CA ASP A 173 -22.29 -4.86 -26.58
C ASP A 173 -22.11 -4.11 -27.92
N LYS A 174 -21.05 -4.39 -28.65
CA LYS A 174 -20.76 -3.79 -29.96
C LYS A 174 -21.80 -4.12 -31.05
N ARG A 175 -22.69 -5.07 -30.81
CA ARG A 175 -23.83 -5.37 -31.71
C ARG A 175 -24.96 -4.38 -31.54
N VAL A 176 -25.03 -3.68 -30.39
CA VAL A 176 -26.10 -2.74 -30.04
C VAL A 176 -25.58 -1.29 -30.10
N PHE A 177 -24.34 -1.05 -29.63
CA PHE A 177 -23.76 0.27 -29.50
C PHE A 177 -22.48 0.41 -30.32
N SER A 178 -22.34 1.51 -31.01
CA SER A 178 -21.06 1.96 -31.58
C SER A 178 -20.19 2.67 -30.54
N GLU A 179 -18.93 2.92 -30.89
CA GLU A 179 -18.00 3.71 -30.05
C GLU A 179 -18.46 5.17 -29.82
N ASP A 180 -19.24 5.72 -30.76
CA ASP A 180 -19.79 7.04 -30.59
C ASP A 180 -21.03 7.05 -29.70
N ASP A 181 -21.84 6.02 -29.74
CA ASP A 181 -23.03 5.91 -28.90
C ASP A 181 -22.69 5.87 -27.42
N VAL A 182 -21.59 5.20 -27.04
CA VAL A 182 -21.19 5.04 -25.63
C VAL A 182 -20.59 6.29 -25.01
N LYS A 183 -20.42 7.36 -25.80
CA LYS A 183 -19.97 8.67 -25.30
C LYS A 183 -21.11 9.48 -24.67
N SER A 184 -22.38 9.08 -24.87
CA SER A 184 -23.54 9.75 -24.33
C SER A 184 -24.52 8.75 -23.75
N LEU A 185 -24.87 8.93 -22.48
CA LEU A 185 -25.86 8.08 -21.81
C LEU A 185 -27.24 8.20 -22.49
N ASP A 186 -27.64 9.41 -22.92
CA ASP A 186 -28.91 9.61 -23.60
C ASP A 186 -28.98 8.81 -24.91
N THR A 187 -27.93 8.85 -25.70
CA THR A 187 -27.84 8.06 -26.94
C THR A 187 -27.91 6.55 -26.66
N MET A 188 -27.28 6.09 -25.58
CA MET A 188 -27.33 4.68 -25.19
C MET A 188 -28.75 4.27 -24.78
N LEU A 189 -29.46 5.10 -24.01
CA LEU A 189 -30.81 4.83 -23.55
C LEU A 189 -31.84 4.78 -24.70
N GLU A 190 -31.60 5.52 -25.77
CA GLU A 190 -32.42 5.44 -26.99
C GLU A 190 -32.23 4.13 -27.76
N LYS A 191 -31.05 3.52 -27.71
CA LYS A 191 -30.69 2.34 -28.51
C LYS A 191 -30.79 1.02 -27.75
N GLY A 192 -30.68 1.04 -26.44
CA GLY A 192 -30.63 -0.18 -25.66
C GLY A 192 -30.85 0.00 -24.17
N LYS A 193 -30.52 -1.03 -23.41
CA LYS A 193 -30.56 -1.01 -21.95
C LYS A 193 -29.20 -0.74 -21.40
N VAL A 194 -29.14 0.14 -20.39
CA VAL A 194 -27.94 0.43 -19.61
C VAL A 194 -28.20 -0.06 -18.18
N SER A 195 -27.22 -0.74 -17.59
CA SER A 195 -27.27 -1.22 -16.21
C SER A 195 -25.99 -0.82 -15.49
N PHE A 196 -26.15 -0.26 -14.30
CA PHE A 196 -25.05 0.05 -13.39
C PHE A 196 -25.57 0.07 -11.94
N PRO A 197 -24.73 -0.08 -10.92
CA PRO A 197 -25.15 -0.08 -9.52
C PRO A 197 -25.55 1.33 -9.08
N PHE A 198 -26.82 1.65 -9.26
CA PHE A 198 -27.39 2.98 -9.03
C PHE A 198 -27.50 3.34 -7.54
N ASP A 199 -27.52 2.34 -6.68
CA ASP A 199 -27.56 2.45 -5.22
C ASP A 199 -26.19 2.62 -4.57
N ASN A 200 -25.11 2.50 -5.36
CA ASN A 200 -23.74 2.64 -4.89
C ASN A 200 -23.18 4.02 -5.26
N GLY A 201 -22.94 4.86 -4.25
CA GLY A 201 -22.44 6.23 -4.43
C GLY A 201 -21.08 6.32 -5.10
N TRP A 202 -20.22 5.31 -4.93
CA TRP A 202 -18.92 5.24 -5.58
C TRP A 202 -19.03 5.18 -7.11
N TYR A 203 -19.84 4.28 -7.64
CA TYR A 203 -20.09 4.19 -9.07
C TYR A 203 -20.91 5.38 -9.60
N LEU A 204 -21.87 5.87 -8.83
CA LEU A 204 -22.67 7.02 -9.21
C LEU A 204 -21.83 8.31 -9.32
N ALA A 205 -20.82 8.46 -8.50
CA ALA A 205 -19.91 9.61 -8.52
C ALA A 205 -19.19 9.80 -9.86
N SER A 206 -18.95 8.73 -10.62
CA SER A 206 -18.35 8.81 -11.96
C SER A 206 -19.20 9.60 -12.95
N PHE A 207 -20.51 9.45 -12.89
CA PHE A 207 -21.43 10.22 -13.74
C PHE A 207 -21.51 11.68 -13.31
N LEU A 208 -21.54 11.96 -12.00
CA LEU A 208 -21.59 13.32 -11.46
C LEU A 208 -20.29 14.08 -11.73
N SER A 209 -19.14 13.43 -11.62
CA SER A 209 -17.83 14.03 -11.90
C SER A 209 -17.68 14.45 -13.36
N LEU A 210 -18.18 13.64 -14.29
CA LEU A 210 -18.14 13.95 -15.72
C LEU A 210 -19.06 15.10 -16.10
N ILE A 211 -20.17 15.29 -15.43
CA ILE A 211 -21.09 16.39 -15.67
C ILE A 211 -20.42 17.74 -15.34
N HIS A 212 -19.61 17.82 -14.31
CA HIS A 212 -18.91 19.05 -13.93
C HIS A 212 -17.70 19.41 -14.82
N ILE A 213 -17.10 18.43 -15.47
CA ILE A 213 -15.95 18.64 -16.38
C ILE A 213 -16.40 19.12 -17.77
N SER A 214 -17.63 18.84 -18.16
CA SER A 214 -18.14 19.13 -19.52
C SER A 214 -18.93 20.42 -19.65
N GLU A 215 -19.22 21.16 -18.57
CA GLU A 215 -19.83 22.48 -18.69
C GLU A 215 -18.79 23.56 -18.96
N PRO A 216 -18.71 24.10 -20.20
CA PRO A 216 -17.97 25.33 -20.43
C PRO A 216 -18.65 26.45 -19.64
N THR A 217 -17.93 27.04 -18.71
CA THR A 217 -18.36 28.27 -18.01
C THR A 217 -18.87 29.27 -19.05
N ARG A 218 -20.18 29.39 -19.21
CA ARG A 218 -20.78 30.51 -19.91
C ARG A 218 -20.58 31.73 -19.03
N ARG A 219 -19.65 32.56 -19.44
CA ARG A 219 -19.58 33.97 -19.04
C ARG A 219 -20.48 34.80 -19.94
#